data_47a5e70bd8fb57b482726e7929b94a66
#
_entry.id   47a5e70bd8fb57b482726e7929b94a66
#
_cell.length_a   1.000
_cell.length_b   1.000
_cell.length_c   1.000
_cell.angle_alpha   90.00
_cell.angle_beta   90.00
_cell.angle_gamma   90.00
#
_symmetry.space_group_name_H-M   'P 1'
#
loop_
_entity.id
_entity.type
_entity.pdbx_description
1 polymer ?
#
loop_
_entity_poly.entity_id
_entity_poly.type
_entity_poly.pdbx_seq_one_letter_code
_entity_poly.pdbx_strand_id
1 'polypeptide(L)'
;MDISFKVENQKFNYRVCAVILSENQILAMHDERSPYFYLPGGRVKMSETAEQAVIREVWEELSVTPKIDRPLWLNQAFFTEDVDGLRYHELCLYFLMDISDTDLTQRGPVFTLTEGTHTHTFEWLAFDRLKDAYFYPIFLKKEIYNLPNVLTVRAEFE
;
A
#
# COMPACT_ATOMS: atom_id res chain seq x y z
N MET A 1 4.04 15.35 11.12
CA MET A 1 5.32 14.61 11.32
C MET A 1 5.04 13.12 11.22
N ASP A 2 5.73 12.47 10.30
CA ASP A 2 5.60 11.02 10.12
C ASP A 2 6.15 10.26 11.32
N ILE A 3 5.51 9.13 11.66
CA ILE A 3 6.04 8.21 12.66
C ILE A 3 7.11 7.36 12.00
N SER A 4 8.30 7.92 11.95
CA SER A 4 9.46 7.33 11.30
C SER A 4 10.70 7.84 12.00
N PHE A 5 11.64 6.96 12.29
CA PHE A 5 12.90 7.37 12.91
C PHE A 5 14.02 6.42 12.53
N LYS A 6 15.23 6.92 12.66
CA LYS A 6 16.45 6.20 12.32
C LYS A 6 17.34 6.10 13.54
N VAL A 7 17.84 4.90 13.82
CA VAL A 7 18.84 4.66 14.88
C VAL A 7 19.98 3.88 14.24
N GLU A 8 21.14 4.52 14.12
CA GLU A 8 22.31 3.95 13.45
C GLU A 8 21.99 3.55 12.01
N ASN A 9 22.10 2.26 11.66
CA ASN A 9 21.80 1.75 10.33
C ASN A 9 20.40 1.10 10.25
N GLN A 10 19.53 1.39 11.21
CA GLN A 10 18.18 0.85 11.27
C GLN A 10 17.15 1.95 11.14
N LYS A 11 16.04 1.65 10.49
CA LYS A 11 14.94 2.60 10.30
C LYS A 11 13.61 1.95 10.63
N PHE A 12 12.81 2.64 11.43
CA PHE A 12 11.45 2.24 11.75
C PHE A 12 10.46 3.11 11.03
N ASN A 13 9.40 2.50 10.46
CA ASN A 13 8.26 3.22 9.90
C ASN A 13 6.97 2.59 10.38
N TYR A 14 5.98 3.44 10.70
CA TYR A 14 4.61 3.02 10.88
C TYR A 14 3.82 3.45 9.64
N ARG A 15 3.27 2.46 8.91
CA ARG A 15 2.66 2.67 7.60
C ARG A 15 1.25 2.10 7.52
N VAL A 16 0.52 2.58 6.52
CA VAL A 16 -0.78 2.02 6.11
C VAL A 16 -0.73 1.76 4.61
N CYS A 17 -1.49 0.75 4.18
CA CYS A 17 -1.69 0.44 2.77
C CYS A 17 -3.17 0.20 2.50
N ALA A 18 -3.62 0.66 1.34
CA ALA A 18 -4.98 0.47 0.86
C ALA A 18 -5.03 -0.69 -0.13
N VAL A 19 -5.85 -1.70 0.18
CA VAL A 19 -6.16 -2.79 -0.75
C VAL A 19 -7.44 -2.40 -1.46
N ILE A 20 -7.33 -2.10 -2.75
CA ILE A 20 -8.42 -1.59 -3.58
C ILE A 20 -8.67 -2.63 -4.68
N LEU A 21 -9.83 -3.26 -4.64
CA LEU A 21 -10.16 -4.40 -5.50
C LEU A 21 -11.34 -4.10 -6.41
N SER A 22 -11.32 -4.68 -7.62
CA SER A 22 -12.43 -4.69 -8.55
C SER A 22 -12.29 -5.91 -9.48
N GLU A 23 -13.30 -6.78 -9.54
CA GLU A 23 -13.38 -7.88 -10.51
C GLU A 23 -12.11 -8.73 -10.61
N ASN A 24 -11.60 -9.22 -9.48
CA ASN A 24 -10.37 -10.03 -9.41
C ASN A 24 -9.14 -9.27 -9.90
N GLN A 25 -9.13 -7.94 -9.70
CA GLN A 25 -8.01 -7.07 -9.96
C GLN A 25 -7.71 -6.24 -8.71
N ILE A 26 -6.45 -5.90 -8.53
CA ILE A 26 -6.00 -5.00 -7.46
C ILE A 26 -5.40 -3.74 -8.09
N LEU A 27 -5.70 -2.60 -7.51
CA LEU A 27 -5.10 -1.35 -7.94
C LEU A 27 -3.70 -1.23 -7.35
N ALA A 28 -2.71 -1.15 -8.23
CA ALA A 28 -1.31 -0.99 -7.87
C ALA A 28 -0.76 0.28 -8.52
N MET A 29 0.36 0.76 -8.00
CA MET A 29 0.98 1.97 -8.50
C MET A 29 2.50 1.82 -8.60
N HIS A 30 3.10 2.64 -9.44
CA HIS A 30 4.55 2.84 -9.49
C HIS A 30 4.84 4.27 -9.93
N ASP A 31 6.07 4.71 -9.73
CA ASP A 31 6.53 6.00 -10.21
C ASP A 31 7.92 5.86 -10.81
N GLU A 32 8.49 6.99 -11.27
CA GLU A 32 9.81 7.02 -11.90
C GLU A 32 10.95 6.57 -10.98
N ARG A 33 10.71 6.50 -9.67
CA ARG A 33 11.70 6.09 -8.67
C ARG A 33 11.65 4.60 -8.35
N SER A 34 10.55 3.91 -8.74
CA SER A 34 10.30 2.52 -8.35
C SER A 34 10.11 1.65 -9.59
N PRO A 35 10.96 0.63 -9.79
CA PRO A 35 10.74 -0.32 -10.89
C PRO A 35 9.66 -1.34 -10.59
N TYR A 36 9.15 -1.38 -9.35
CA TYR A 36 8.15 -2.35 -8.91
C TYR A 36 6.83 -1.67 -8.63
N PHE A 37 5.76 -2.46 -8.70
CA PHE A 37 4.43 -2.05 -8.27
C PHE A 37 4.31 -2.15 -6.75
N TYR A 38 3.54 -1.23 -6.17
CA TYR A 38 3.21 -1.23 -4.75
C TYR A 38 1.79 -0.70 -4.56
N LEU A 39 1.29 -0.74 -3.34
CA LEU A 39 -0.08 -0.31 -3.04
C LEU A 39 -0.12 1.17 -2.65
N PRO A 40 -1.24 1.85 -2.90
CA PRO A 40 -1.46 3.17 -2.32
C PRO A 40 -1.32 3.13 -0.81
N GLY A 41 -0.67 4.12 -0.23
CA GLY A 41 -0.44 4.19 1.20
C GLY A 41 0.71 5.11 1.55
N GLY A 42 1.11 5.06 2.80
CA GLY A 42 2.20 5.88 3.29
C GLY A 42 2.35 5.80 4.80
N ARG A 43 3.08 6.75 5.36
CA ARG A 43 3.36 6.78 6.79
C ARG A 43 2.23 7.40 7.57
N VAL A 44 1.96 6.82 8.74
CA VAL A 44 1.04 7.40 9.71
C VAL A 44 1.75 8.59 10.36
N LYS A 45 1.02 9.68 10.58
CA LYS A 45 1.54 10.87 11.24
C LYS A 45 1.25 10.84 12.74
N MET A 46 2.05 11.57 13.51
CA MET A 46 1.79 11.73 14.93
C MET A 46 0.38 12.26 15.16
N SER A 47 -0.31 11.70 16.12
CA SER A 47 -1.69 12.05 16.49
C SER A 47 -2.75 11.71 15.46
N GLU A 48 -2.41 10.86 14.49
CA GLU A 48 -3.30 10.37 13.46
C GLU A 48 -3.58 8.89 13.71
N THR A 49 -4.84 8.46 13.59
CA THR A 49 -5.13 7.02 13.61
C THR A 49 -4.72 6.39 12.27
N ALA A 50 -4.54 5.07 12.26
CA ALA A 50 -4.25 4.36 11.02
C ALA A 50 -5.38 4.53 9.99
N GLU A 51 -6.64 4.54 10.46
CA GLU A 51 -7.80 4.74 9.61
C GLU A 51 -7.80 6.14 8.96
N GLN A 52 -7.48 7.17 9.73
CA GLN A 52 -7.33 8.53 9.20
C GLN A 52 -6.19 8.59 8.19
N ALA A 53 -5.09 7.90 8.47
CA ALA A 53 -3.91 7.90 7.61
C ALA A 53 -4.20 7.27 6.24
N VAL A 54 -4.86 6.12 6.21
CA VAL A 54 -5.13 5.45 4.92
C VAL A 54 -6.08 6.27 4.06
N ILE A 55 -7.09 6.91 4.66
CA ILE A 55 -8.01 7.79 3.92
C ILE A 55 -7.26 9.00 3.38
N ARG A 56 -6.41 9.62 4.20
CA ARG A 56 -5.59 10.77 3.77
C ARG A 56 -4.64 10.41 2.64
N GLU A 57 -3.94 9.28 2.75
CA GLU A 57 -3.00 8.85 1.71
C GLU A 57 -3.72 8.54 0.39
N VAL A 58 -4.87 7.88 0.43
CA VAL A 58 -5.66 7.62 -0.77
C VAL A 58 -6.13 8.95 -1.40
N TRP A 59 -6.56 9.90 -0.57
CA TRP A 59 -6.92 11.23 -1.07
C TRP A 59 -5.74 11.92 -1.75
N GLU A 60 -4.57 11.92 -1.12
CA GLU A 60 -3.38 12.57 -1.66
C GLU A 60 -2.94 11.94 -2.99
N GLU A 61 -3.01 10.61 -3.10
CA GLU A 61 -2.52 9.89 -4.26
C GLU A 61 -3.56 9.74 -5.37
N LEU A 62 -4.83 9.57 -5.04
CA LEU A 62 -5.89 9.22 -5.99
C LEU A 62 -6.99 10.27 -6.11
N SER A 63 -7.01 11.28 -5.27
CA SER A 63 -8.02 12.34 -5.23
C SER A 63 -9.45 11.81 -5.04
N VAL A 64 -9.60 10.73 -4.28
CA VAL A 64 -10.89 10.18 -3.88
C VAL A 64 -10.90 9.90 -2.38
N THR A 65 -12.10 9.81 -1.80
CA THR A 65 -12.27 9.52 -0.37
C THR A 65 -13.12 8.26 -0.22
N PRO A 66 -12.51 7.07 -0.35
CA PRO A 66 -13.24 5.82 -0.18
C PRO A 66 -13.53 5.57 1.30
N LYS A 67 -14.44 4.64 1.56
CA LYS A 67 -14.70 4.15 2.89
C LYS A 67 -13.80 2.96 3.18
N ILE A 68 -13.55 2.72 4.47
CA ILE A 68 -12.87 1.51 4.90
C ILE A 68 -13.91 0.41 5.05
N ASP A 69 -13.71 -0.72 4.36
CA ASP A 69 -14.51 -1.93 4.58
C ASP A 69 -14.09 -2.57 5.90
N ARG A 70 -12.81 -2.98 6.00
CA ARG A 70 -12.27 -3.58 7.21
C ARG A 70 -10.75 -3.64 7.20
N PRO A 71 -10.11 -3.73 8.39
CA PRO A 71 -8.68 -4.02 8.44
C PRO A 71 -8.42 -5.47 8.06
N LEU A 72 -7.31 -5.73 7.36
CA LEU A 72 -6.92 -7.06 6.90
C LEU A 72 -5.74 -7.60 7.71
N TRP A 73 -4.60 -6.92 7.66
CA TRP A 73 -3.38 -7.38 8.30
C TRP A 73 -2.68 -6.26 9.04
N LEU A 74 -2.07 -6.64 10.17
CA LEU A 74 -0.96 -5.89 10.75
C LEU A 74 0.31 -6.68 10.42
N ASN A 75 1.08 -6.17 9.47
CA ASN A 75 2.29 -6.83 9.00
C ASN A 75 3.53 -6.22 9.65
N GLN A 76 4.37 -7.08 10.22
CA GLN A 76 5.65 -6.71 10.80
C GLN A 76 6.71 -7.09 9.77
N ALA A 77 7.27 -6.12 9.05
CA ALA A 77 8.20 -6.38 7.97
C ALA A 77 9.62 -6.02 8.37
N PHE A 78 10.56 -6.90 8.02
CA PHE A 78 11.99 -6.74 8.32
C PHE A 78 12.76 -6.99 7.03
N PHE A 79 13.42 -5.96 6.51
CA PHE A 79 14.15 -6.07 5.25
C PHE A 79 15.31 -5.07 5.19
N THR A 80 16.24 -5.31 4.26
CA THR A 80 17.34 -4.40 3.97
C THR A 80 17.04 -3.72 2.64
N GLU A 81 17.02 -2.39 2.63
CA GLU A 81 16.80 -1.62 1.40
C GLU A 81 18.08 -1.60 0.58
N ASP A 82 17.99 -1.98 -0.69
CA ASP A 82 19.14 -2.04 -1.59
C ASP A 82 19.73 -0.67 -1.89
N VAL A 83 18.91 0.37 -1.90
CA VAL A 83 19.32 1.72 -2.28
C VAL A 83 20.21 2.36 -1.22
N ASP A 84 19.81 2.29 0.05
CA ASP A 84 20.51 2.98 1.15
C ASP A 84 21.23 2.03 2.12
N GLY A 85 21.05 0.72 1.97
CA GLY A 85 21.65 -0.28 2.84
C GLY A 85 21.11 -0.29 4.26
N LEU A 86 20.05 0.46 4.53
CA LEU A 86 19.43 0.51 5.85
C LEU A 86 18.60 -0.74 6.11
N ARG A 87 18.60 -1.16 7.36
CA ARG A 87 17.75 -2.25 7.83
C ARG A 87 16.44 -1.66 8.31
N TYR A 88 15.35 -2.03 7.62
CA TYR A 88 14.02 -1.52 7.91
C TYR A 88 13.25 -2.46 8.83
N HIS A 89 12.55 -1.85 9.77
CA HIS A 89 11.53 -2.49 10.60
C HIS A 89 10.26 -1.67 10.40
N GLU A 90 9.26 -2.27 9.75
CA GLU A 90 8.00 -1.57 9.48
C GLU A 90 6.81 -2.27 10.13
N LEU A 91 5.93 -1.46 10.72
CA LEU A 91 4.58 -1.89 11.04
C LEU A 91 3.66 -1.32 9.97
N CYS A 92 2.92 -2.18 9.28
CA CYS A 92 2.00 -1.74 8.24
C CYS A 92 0.62 -2.35 8.45
N LEU A 93 -0.40 -1.49 8.57
CA LEU A 93 -1.80 -1.89 8.58
C LEU A 93 -2.34 -1.83 7.17
N TYR A 94 -2.89 -2.96 6.71
CA TYR A 94 -3.53 -3.09 5.39
C TYR A 94 -5.04 -3.06 5.57
N PHE A 95 -5.69 -2.14 4.85
CA PHE A 95 -7.13 -1.98 4.90
C PHE A 95 -7.76 -2.33 3.55
N LEU A 96 -8.83 -3.13 3.58
CA LEU A 96 -9.69 -3.28 2.41
C LEU A 96 -10.58 -2.04 2.32
N MET A 97 -10.55 -1.37 1.17
CA MET A 97 -11.31 -0.16 0.95
C MET A 97 -12.59 -0.46 0.17
N ASP A 98 -13.64 0.30 0.48
CA ASP A 98 -14.88 0.30 -0.30
C ASP A 98 -14.84 1.50 -1.24
N ILE A 99 -14.73 1.23 -2.54
CA ILE A 99 -14.62 2.26 -3.58
C ILE A 99 -15.92 2.50 -4.32
N SER A 100 -17.05 1.97 -3.84
CA SER A 100 -18.34 2.03 -4.55
C SER A 100 -18.82 3.46 -4.83
N ASP A 101 -18.44 4.42 -3.99
CA ASP A 101 -18.80 5.83 -4.16
C ASP A 101 -17.71 6.65 -4.87
N THR A 102 -16.80 5.99 -5.58
CA THR A 102 -15.69 6.64 -6.29
C THR A 102 -15.74 6.33 -7.77
N ASP A 103 -14.94 7.04 -8.56
CA ASP A 103 -14.83 6.84 -10.00
C ASP A 103 -13.60 5.98 -10.39
N LEU A 104 -12.95 5.31 -9.44
CA LEU A 104 -11.70 4.60 -9.69
C LEU A 104 -11.79 3.54 -10.79
N THR A 105 -12.92 2.85 -10.91
CA THR A 105 -13.14 1.83 -11.95
C THR A 105 -13.44 2.44 -13.31
N GLN A 106 -13.65 3.76 -13.40
CA GLN A 106 -14.02 4.46 -14.61
C GLN A 106 -12.86 5.20 -15.26
N ARG A 107 -11.68 5.15 -14.65
CA ARG A 107 -10.49 5.87 -15.12
C ARG A 107 -9.67 5.08 -16.15
N GLY A 108 -10.12 3.89 -16.53
CA GLY A 108 -9.41 3.00 -17.43
C GLY A 108 -8.47 2.05 -16.71
N PRO A 109 -7.89 1.07 -17.45
CA PRO A 109 -7.03 0.05 -16.86
C PRO A 109 -5.69 0.60 -16.36
N VAL A 110 -5.23 1.71 -16.95
CA VAL A 110 -3.99 2.41 -16.56
C VAL A 110 -4.28 3.90 -16.59
N PHE A 111 -3.90 4.61 -15.55
CA PHE A 111 -4.03 6.07 -15.50
C PHE A 111 -2.91 6.68 -14.67
N THR A 112 -2.67 7.97 -14.85
CA THR A 112 -1.61 8.68 -14.14
C THR A 112 -2.18 9.86 -13.37
N LEU A 113 -1.54 10.16 -12.23
CA LEU A 113 -1.83 11.35 -11.43
C LEU A 113 -0.49 11.93 -10.94
N THR A 114 -0.44 13.25 -10.87
CA THR A 114 0.74 13.95 -10.39
C THR A 114 0.51 14.43 -8.96
N GLU A 115 1.46 14.10 -8.09
CA GLU A 115 1.49 14.57 -6.70
C GLU A 115 2.80 15.33 -6.50
N GLY A 116 2.72 16.66 -6.33
CA GLY A 116 3.91 17.49 -6.28
C GLY A 116 4.69 17.43 -7.58
N THR A 117 5.94 16.96 -7.52
CA THR A 117 6.82 16.79 -8.68
C THR A 117 6.86 15.35 -9.19
N HIS A 118 6.09 14.44 -8.58
CA HIS A 118 6.10 13.02 -8.93
C HIS A 118 4.85 12.64 -9.69
N THR A 119 5.02 11.86 -10.75
CA THR A 119 3.92 11.28 -11.50
C THR A 119 3.78 9.81 -11.12
N HIS A 120 2.62 9.47 -10.57
CA HIS A 120 2.29 8.09 -10.22
C HIS A 120 1.48 7.47 -11.35
N THR A 121 1.85 6.26 -11.74
CA THR A 121 1.08 5.45 -12.68
C THR A 121 0.33 4.38 -11.88
N PHE A 122 -0.97 4.31 -12.11
CA PHE A 122 -1.86 3.33 -11.47
C PHE A 122 -2.32 2.32 -12.50
N GLU A 123 -2.34 1.06 -12.11
CA GLU A 123 -2.76 -0.02 -13.00
C GLU A 123 -3.58 -1.05 -12.22
N TRP A 124 -4.68 -1.50 -12.84
CA TRP A 124 -5.46 -2.62 -12.32
C TRP A 124 -4.78 -3.92 -12.73
N LEU A 125 -4.20 -4.63 -11.76
CA LEU A 125 -3.50 -5.88 -11.99
C LEU A 125 -4.41 -7.06 -11.67
N ALA A 126 -4.60 -7.95 -12.63
CA ALA A 126 -5.31 -9.19 -12.38
C ALA A 126 -4.58 -10.02 -11.31
N PHE A 127 -5.33 -10.69 -10.44
CA PHE A 127 -4.75 -11.48 -9.36
C PHE A 127 -3.77 -12.54 -9.87
N ASP A 128 -4.07 -13.17 -11.00
CA ASP A 128 -3.22 -14.22 -11.56
C ASP A 128 -1.92 -13.68 -12.17
N ARG A 129 -1.83 -12.39 -12.43
CA ARG A 129 -0.60 -11.74 -12.90
C ARG A 129 0.36 -11.41 -11.76
N LEU A 130 -0.13 -11.33 -10.52
CA LEU A 130 0.69 -10.91 -9.38
C LEU A 130 1.88 -11.83 -9.14
N LYS A 131 1.71 -13.13 -9.34
CA LYS A 131 2.79 -14.10 -9.09
C LYS A 131 4.04 -13.83 -9.93
N ASP A 132 3.88 -13.29 -11.14
CA ASP A 132 4.96 -13.01 -12.07
C ASP A 132 5.33 -11.52 -12.13
N ALA A 133 4.59 -10.67 -11.45
CA ALA A 133 4.81 -9.24 -11.43
C ALA A 133 5.90 -8.86 -10.42
N TYR A 134 6.65 -7.80 -10.74
CA TYR A 134 7.54 -7.17 -9.77
C TYR A 134 6.67 -6.31 -8.84
N PHE A 135 6.20 -6.91 -7.77
CA PHE A 135 5.16 -6.35 -6.91
C PHE A 135 5.48 -6.60 -5.43
N TYR A 136 5.27 -5.59 -4.62
CA TYR A 136 5.33 -5.68 -3.16
C TYR A 136 4.00 -5.23 -2.55
N PRO A 137 3.53 -5.85 -1.44
CA PRO A 137 4.22 -6.88 -0.65
C PRO A 137 4.09 -8.27 -1.29
N ILE A 138 5.13 -9.07 -1.18
CA ILE A 138 5.18 -10.40 -1.81
C ILE A 138 4.07 -11.31 -1.29
N PHE A 139 3.76 -11.24 0.01
CA PHE A 139 2.76 -12.14 0.61
C PHE A 139 1.38 -11.99 -0.04
N LEU A 140 1.07 -10.81 -0.56
CA LEU A 140 -0.24 -10.54 -1.14
C LEU A 140 -0.49 -11.32 -2.43
N LYS A 141 0.58 -11.73 -3.11
CA LYS A 141 0.47 -12.56 -4.32
C LYS A 141 -0.30 -13.85 -4.06
N LYS A 142 -0.21 -14.37 -2.85
CA LYS A 142 -0.93 -15.58 -2.41
C LYS A 142 -2.18 -15.24 -1.61
N GLU A 143 -2.06 -14.31 -0.67
CA GLU A 143 -3.12 -14.00 0.28
C GLU A 143 -4.29 -13.24 -0.36
N ILE A 144 -4.10 -12.67 -1.56
CA ILE A 144 -5.16 -11.94 -2.26
C ILE A 144 -6.37 -12.82 -2.57
N TYR A 145 -6.17 -14.13 -2.71
CA TYR A 145 -7.25 -15.07 -3.03
C TYR A 145 -8.13 -15.41 -1.84
N ASN A 146 -7.70 -15.10 -0.63
CA ASN A 146 -8.44 -15.44 0.59
C ASN A 146 -8.17 -14.39 1.67
N LEU A 147 -8.83 -13.25 1.54
CA LEU A 147 -8.67 -12.15 2.50
C LEU A 147 -9.25 -12.51 3.86
N PRO A 148 -8.57 -12.15 4.95
CA PRO A 148 -9.08 -12.44 6.28
C PRO A 148 -10.36 -11.66 6.59
N ASN A 149 -11.24 -12.26 7.38
CA ASN A 149 -12.47 -11.61 7.84
C ASN A 149 -12.22 -10.72 9.06
N VAL A 150 -11.12 -10.95 9.78
CA VAL A 150 -10.74 -10.20 10.97
C VAL A 150 -9.27 -9.81 10.86
N LEU A 151 -8.89 -8.74 11.55
CA LEU A 151 -7.50 -8.29 11.58
C LEU A 151 -6.57 -9.43 11.99
N THR A 152 -5.60 -9.73 11.13
CA THR A 152 -4.66 -10.83 11.30
C THR A 152 -3.24 -10.28 11.41
N VAL A 153 -2.54 -10.63 12.48
CA VAL A 153 -1.14 -10.23 12.69
C VAL A 153 -0.23 -11.21 11.95
N ARG A 154 0.76 -10.67 11.25
CA ARG A 154 1.74 -11.47 10.52
C ARG A 154 3.14 -10.87 10.62
N ALA A 155 4.16 -11.61 10.23
CA ALA A 155 5.53 -11.15 10.14
C ALA A 155 6.14 -11.62 8.82
N GLU A 156 6.99 -10.77 8.25
CA GLU A 156 7.64 -11.00 6.97
C GLU A 156 9.12 -10.64 7.11
N PHE A 157 9.99 -11.59 6.77
CA PHE A 157 11.44 -11.42 6.85
C PHE A 157 12.05 -11.56 5.46
N GLU A 158 12.87 -10.59 5.09
CA GLU A 158 13.60 -10.59 3.83
C GLU A 158 15.09 -10.43 4.04
#